data_a11fe1c47034976baf9ff030509cab5b
#
_entry.id   a11fe1c47034976baf9ff030509cab5b
#
_cell.length_a   1.000
_cell.length_b   1.000
_cell.length_c   1.000
_cell.angle_alpha   90.00
_cell.angle_beta   90.00
_cell.angle_gamma   90.00
#
_symmetry.space_group_name_H-M   'P 1'
#
loop_
_entity.id
_entity.type
_entity.pdbx_description
1 polymer ?
#
loop_
_entity_poly.entity_id
_entity_poly.type
_entity_poly.pdbx_seq_one_letter_code
_entity_poly.pdbx_strand_id
1 'polypeptide(L)'
;MLASVQQLQELMKEVENEDPIDFADLPFEEDDLRLVTANHICQMAATLENFTEEDRHLTLLAVAAKLVLENMVLHIRLIRQHGQNVELDIATILQTIRDRK
;
A
#
# COMPACT_ATOMS: atom_id res chain seq x y z
N MET A 1 -12.64 10.53 16.08
CA MET A 1 -12.82 11.43 14.93
C MET A 1 -12.14 10.83 13.70
N LEU A 2 -12.84 10.77 12.57
CA LEU A 2 -12.29 10.24 11.34
C LEU A 2 -11.60 11.36 10.55
N ALA A 3 -10.49 11.02 9.91
CA ALA A 3 -9.80 11.96 9.03
C ALA A 3 -10.66 12.25 7.80
N SER A 4 -10.60 13.48 7.31
CA SER A 4 -11.25 13.84 6.06
C SER A 4 -10.41 13.35 4.88
N VAL A 5 -11.04 13.23 3.71
CA VAL A 5 -10.34 12.83 2.48
C VAL A 5 -9.19 13.81 2.20
N GLN A 6 -9.43 15.11 2.39
CA GLN A 6 -8.43 16.13 2.15
C GLN A 6 -7.21 15.97 3.07
N GLN A 7 -7.46 15.73 4.37
CA GLN A 7 -6.37 15.50 5.33
C GLN A 7 -5.53 14.30 4.94
N LEU A 8 -6.19 13.22 4.53
CA LEU A 8 -5.48 12.02 4.11
C LEU A 8 -4.66 12.25 2.85
N GLN A 9 -5.19 13.01 1.88
CA GLN A 9 -4.43 13.37 0.68
C GLN A 9 -3.16 14.14 1.03
N GLU A 10 -3.25 15.07 1.96
CA GLU A 10 -2.09 15.86 2.40
C GLU A 10 -1.03 14.98 3.06
N LEU A 11 -1.46 14.05 3.92
CA LEU A 11 -0.55 13.11 4.56
C LEU A 11 0.09 12.16 3.55
N MET A 12 -0.68 11.73 2.55
CA MET A 12 -0.15 10.88 1.47
C MET A 12 1.00 11.59 0.75
N LYS A 13 0.83 12.88 0.45
CA LYS A 13 1.88 13.66 -0.20
C LYS A 13 3.14 13.77 0.66
N GLU A 14 2.98 13.94 1.96
CA GLU A 14 4.11 13.97 2.90
C GLU A 14 4.88 12.66 2.89
N VAL A 15 4.16 11.53 2.92
CA VAL A 15 4.78 10.20 2.87
C VAL A 15 5.48 9.99 1.53
N GLU A 16 4.85 10.41 0.43
CA GLU A 16 5.44 10.31 -0.90
C GLU A 16 6.71 11.14 -1.05
N ASN A 17 6.85 12.25 -0.32
CA ASN A 17 8.07 13.05 -0.35
C ASN A 17 9.28 12.27 0.17
N GLU A 18 9.07 11.37 1.12
CA GLU A 18 10.14 10.52 1.66
C GLU A 18 10.40 9.31 0.79
N ASP A 19 9.37 8.80 0.15
CA ASP A 19 9.44 7.60 -0.70
C ASP A 19 8.55 7.82 -1.92
N PRO A 20 9.08 8.51 -2.94
CA PRO A 20 8.27 8.89 -4.11
C PRO A 20 7.71 7.71 -4.87
N ILE A 21 6.49 7.88 -5.36
CA ILE A 21 5.81 6.89 -6.20
C ILE A 21 6.14 7.18 -7.66
N ASP A 22 6.51 6.15 -8.39
CA ASP A 22 6.65 6.22 -9.84
C ASP A 22 5.29 5.92 -10.48
N PHE A 23 4.59 6.96 -10.93
CA PHE A 23 3.29 6.82 -11.57
C PHE A 23 3.40 6.35 -13.03
N ALA A 24 4.61 6.28 -13.56
CA ALA A 24 4.88 5.86 -14.94
C ALA A 24 4.06 6.68 -15.95
N ASP A 25 3.60 6.03 -17.02
CA ASP A 25 2.88 6.72 -18.11
C ASP A 25 1.36 6.54 -17.97
N LEU A 26 0.85 6.48 -16.75
CA LEU A 26 -0.58 6.34 -16.56
C LEU A 26 -1.33 7.55 -17.12
N PRO A 27 -2.48 7.33 -17.80
CA PRO A 27 -3.23 8.42 -18.45
C PRO A 27 -4.16 9.16 -17.47
N PHE A 28 -3.75 9.30 -16.22
CA PHE A 28 -4.54 9.93 -15.16
C PHE A 28 -3.71 10.97 -14.44
N GLU A 29 -4.36 12.00 -13.94
CA GLU A 29 -3.70 12.98 -13.08
C GLU A 29 -3.35 12.32 -11.73
N GLU A 30 -2.17 12.62 -11.24
CA GLU A 30 -1.70 12.04 -9.97
C GLU A 30 -2.62 12.39 -8.81
N ASP A 31 -3.10 13.64 -8.76
CA ASP A 31 -4.01 14.07 -7.70
C ASP A 31 -5.37 13.37 -7.77
N ASP A 32 -5.84 13.03 -8.97
CA ASP A 32 -7.08 12.26 -9.12
C ASP A 32 -6.91 10.85 -8.56
N LEU A 33 -5.76 10.23 -8.79
CA LEU A 33 -5.47 8.91 -8.22
C LEU A 33 -5.37 8.97 -6.70
N ARG A 34 -4.77 10.02 -6.16
CA ARG A 34 -4.72 10.23 -4.72
C ARG A 34 -6.11 10.43 -4.13
N LEU A 35 -6.96 11.17 -4.83
CA LEU A 35 -8.34 11.42 -4.37
C LEU A 35 -9.12 10.11 -4.30
N VAL A 36 -9.08 9.30 -5.34
CA VAL A 36 -9.77 8.00 -5.38
C VAL A 36 -9.29 7.11 -4.24
N THR A 37 -7.97 7.05 -4.05
CA THR A 37 -7.36 6.23 -3.00
C THR A 37 -7.77 6.73 -1.61
N ALA A 38 -7.66 8.04 -1.37
CA ALA A 38 -8.00 8.63 -0.08
C ALA A 38 -9.47 8.43 0.25
N ASN A 39 -10.35 8.60 -0.74
CA ASN A 39 -11.78 8.38 -0.57
C ASN A 39 -12.08 6.93 -0.18
N HIS A 40 -11.46 5.98 -0.86
CA HIS A 40 -11.61 4.55 -0.57
C HIS A 40 -11.17 4.22 0.86
N ILE A 41 -10.01 4.72 1.26
CA ILE A 41 -9.46 4.46 2.60
C ILE A 41 -10.35 5.09 3.68
N CYS A 42 -10.86 6.32 3.44
CA CYS A 42 -11.76 6.95 4.40
C CYS A 42 -13.08 6.19 4.54
N GLN A 43 -13.61 5.65 3.44
CA GLN A 43 -14.82 4.81 3.50
C GLN A 43 -14.54 3.52 4.29
N MET A 44 -13.40 2.91 4.09
CA MET A 44 -13.00 1.72 4.84
C MET A 44 -12.84 2.05 6.33
N ALA A 45 -12.18 3.16 6.65
CA ALA A 45 -12.00 3.59 8.03
C ALA A 45 -13.35 3.82 8.73
N ALA A 46 -14.34 4.33 8.00
CA ALA A 46 -15.68 4.55 8.56
C ALA A 46 -16.33 3.24 9.01
N THR A 47 -16.04 2.12 8.36
CA THR A 47 -16.58 0.81 8.76
C THR A 47 -15.99 0.33 10.09
N LEU A 48 -14.86 0.92 10.52
CA LEU A 48 -14.18 0.55 11.76
C LEU A 48 -14.49 1.51 12.91
N GLU A 49 -15.46 2.41 12.72
CA GLU A 49 -15.77 3.47 13.69
C GLU A 49 -16.14 2.92 15.06
N ASN A 50 -16.83 1.79 15.10
CA ASN A 50 -17.30 1.18 16.34
C ASN A 50 -16.27 0.24 17.00
N PHE A 51 -15.11 0.09 16.39
CA PHE A 51 -14.04 -0.74 16.93
C PHE A 51 -13.30 0.01 18.05
N THR A 52 -12.69 -0.73 18.99
CA THR A 52 -11.75 -0.13 19.93
C THR A 52 -10.56 0.42 19.16
N GLU A 53 -9.80 1.33 19.76
CA GLU A 53 -8.59 1.88 19.14
C GLU A 53 -7.59 0.79 18.79
N GLU A 54 -7.40 -0.18 19.70
CA GLU A 54 -6.48 -1.29 19.46
C GLU A 54 -6.92 -2.16 18.29
N ASP A 55 -8.20 -2.55 18.26
CA ASP A 55 -8.73 -3.38 17.19
C ASP A 55 -8.69 -2.64 15.85
N ARG A 56 -8.98 -1.34 15.87
CA ARG A 56 -8.91 -0.50 14.67
C ARG A 56 -7.48 -0.46 14.14
N HIS A 57 -6.52 -0.25 15.03
CA HIS A 57 -5.10 -0.20 14.65
C HIS A 57 -4.64 -1.51 14.03
N LEU A 58 -4.96 -2.63 14.67
CA LEU A 58 -4.59 -3.96 14.17
C LEU A 58 -5.27 -4.25 12.82
N THR A 59 -6.54 -3.89 12.69
CA THR A 59 -7.27 -4.10 11.43
C THR A 59 -6.66 -3.28 10.31
N LEU A 60 -6.30 -2.02 10.57
CA LEU A 60 -5.67 -1.17 9.56
C LEU A 60 -4.30 -1.72 9.15
N LEU A 61 -3.53 -2.25 10.10
CA LEU A 61 -2.25 -2.89 9.78
C LEU A 61 -2.45 -4.13 8.91
N ALA A 62 -3.47 -4.93 9.22
CA ALA A 62 -3.79 -6.13 8.44
C ALA A 62 -4.20 -5.76 7.01
N VAL A 63 -4.99 -4.71 6.84
CA VAL A 63 -5.38 -4.21 5.51
C VAL A 63 -4.17 -3.70 4.76
N ALA A 64 -3.30 -2.96 5.43
CA ALA A 64 -2.06 -2.47 4.81
C ALA A 64 -1.19 -3.64 4.35
N ALA A 65 -1.07 -4.67 5.20
CA ALA A 65 -0.29 -5.88 4.86
C ALA A 65 -0.89 -6.59 3.64
N LYS A 66 -2.21 -6.70 3.57
CA LYS A 66 -2.89 -7.29 2.41
C LYS A 66 -2.57 -6.50 1.14
N LEU A 67 -2.63 -5.18 1.20
CA LEU A 67 -2.36 -4.32 0.05
C LEU A 67 -0.91 -4.46 -0.42
N VAL A 68 0.04 -4.54 0.52
CA VAL A 68 1.44 -4.78 0.18
C VAL A 68 1.60 -6.13 -0.52
N LEU A 69 0.93 -7.16 0.01
CA LEU A 69 0.98 -8.50 -0.58
C LEU A 69 0.41 -8.50 -2.00
N GLU A 70 -0.74 -7.86 -2.21
CA GLU A 70 -1.33 -7.73 -3.55
C GLU A 70 -0.38 -7.02 -4.51
N ASN A 71 0.28 -5.96 -4.03
CA ASN A 71 1.25 -5.22 -4.83
C ASN A 71 2.44 -6.11 -5.22
N MET A 72 2.94 -6.93 -4.30
CA MET A 72 4.00 -7.88 -4.58
C MET A 72 3.59 -8.90 -5.65
N VAL A 73 2.37 -9.44 -5.53
CA VAL A 73 1.85 -10.40 -6.50
C VAL A 73 1.80 -9.80 -7.90
N LEU A 74 1.28 -8.57 -8.00
CA LEU A 74 1.20 -7.86 -9.29
C LEU A 74 2.59 -7.60 -9.87
N HIS A 75 3.52 -7.20 -9.01
CA HIS A 75 4.90 -6.94 -9.42
C HIS A 75 5.59 -8.20 -9.94
N ILE A 76 5.41 -9.32 -9.24
CA ILE A 76 5.95 -10.61 -9.65
C ILE A 76 5.39 -11.03 -11.00
N ARG A 77 4.07 -10.85 -11.22
CA ARG A 77 3.45 -11.16 -12.50
C ARG A 77 4.05 -10.36 -13.64
N LEU A 78 4.28 -9.07 -13.41
CA LEU A 78 4.88 -8.19 -14.42
C LEU A 78 6.30 -8.63 -14.77
N ILE A 79 7.10 -8.97 -13.77
CA ILE A 79 8.48 -9.43 -13.97
C ILE A 79 8.49 -10.74 -14.76
N ARG A 80 7.59 -11.66 -14.43
CA ARG A 80 7.47 -12.93 -15.16
C ARG A 80 7.08 -12.73 -16.62
N GLN A 81 6.20 -11.76 -16.90
CA GLN A 81 5.83 -11.43 -18.27
C GLN A 81 7.03 -10.95 -19.09
N HIS A 82 8.03 -10.35 -18.43
CA HIS A 82 9.26 -9.91 -19.08
C HIS A 82 10.37 -10.96 -19.04
N GLY A 83 10.06 -12.19 -18.60
CA GLY A 83 11.00 -13.30 -18.62
C GLY A 83 12.10 -13.27 -17.57
N GLN A 84 11.96 -12.47 -16.53
CA GLN A 84 12.93 -12.39 -15.45
C GLN A 84 12.69 -13.49 -14.41
N ASN A 85 13.77 -13.94 -13.77
CA ASN A 85 13.69 -14.97 -12.76
C ASN A 85 13.45 -14.36 -11.37
N VAL A 86 12.19 -14.39 -10.94
CA VAL A 86 11.76 -13.79 -9.67
C VAL A 86 11.95 -14.77 -8.51
N GLU A 87 11.93 -16.08 -8.76
CA GLU A 87 12.04 -17.09 -7.72
C GLU A 87 13.33 -16.97 -6.93
N LEU A 88 14.44 -16.64 -7.62
CA LEU A 88 15.73 -16.44 -6.95
C LEU A 88 15.71 -15.23 -6.02
N ASP A 89 15.07 -14.15 -6.46
CA ASP A 89 14.98 -12.93 -5.65
C ASP A 89 14.17 -13.16 -4.38
N ILE A 90 13.03 -13.85 -4.50
CA ILE A 90 12.18 -14.18 -3.36
C ILE A 90 12.94 -15.09 -2.37
N ALA A 91 13.62 -16.11 -2.88
CA ALA A 91 14.38 -17.02 -2.04
C ALA A 91 15.47 -16.27 -1.26
N THR A 92 16.14 -15.33 -1.90
CA THR A 92 17.18 -14.51 -1.26
C THR A 92 16.60 -13.66 -0.14
N ILE A 93 15.45 -13.02 -0.38
CA ILE A 93 14.75 -12.19 0.62
C ILE A 93 14.34 -13.04 1.81
N LEU A 94 13.74 -14.21 1.57
CA LEU A 94 13.31 -15.12 2.63
C LEU A 94 14.51 -15.56 3.48
N GLN A 95 15.63 -15.89 2.87
CA GLN A 95 16.83 -16.28 3.59
C GLN A 95 17.34 -15.16 4.48
N THR A 96 17.36 -13.93 3.97
CA THR A 96 17.75 -12.75 4.72
C THR A 96 16.86 -12.55 5.96
N ILE A 97 15.56 -12.71 5.80
CA ILE A 97 14.60 -12.56 6.90
C ILE A 97 14.84 -13.63 7.96
N ARG A 98 15.04 -14.87 7.55
CA ARG A 98 15.28 -16.00 8.48
C ARG A 98 16.58 -15.82 9.25
N ASP A 99 17.59 -15.25 8.62
CA ASP A 99 18.91 -15.05 9.24
C ASP A 99 18.89 -13.92 10.27
N ARG A 100 17.84 -13.10 10.30
CA ARG A 100 17.71 -11.98 11.24
C ARG A 100 17.20 -12.38 12.62
N LYS A 101 16.86 -13.59 12.84
CA LYS A 101 16.34 -14.05 14.12
C LYS A 101 17.36 -13.96 15.25
#